data_e57df894088b5ca11c0737de2afe7713
#
_entry.id   e57df894088b5ca11c0737de2afe7713
#
_cell.length_a   1.000
_cell.length_b   1.000
_cell.length_c   1.000
_cell.angle_alpha   90.00
_cell.angle_beta   90.00
_cell.angle_gamma   90.00
#
_symmetry.space_group_name_H-M   'P 1'
#
loop_
_entity.id
_entity.type
_entity.pdbx_description
1 polymer ?
#
loop_
_entity_poly.entity_id
_entity_poly.type
_entity_poly.pdbx_seq_one_letter_code
_entity_poly.pdbx_strand_id
1 'polypeptide(L)'
;MNNIKNMRDIIDFAAKNYGDNIAFKYKINKNEVDEKSYNDLKNDSEAVSNALKSLNMIGKHVAIVGQTSYPWIVSYFGVVNSGGVIVPIDVQLPADDICELIERSDAEILIYDEIRHDVAERIKEKSHNVKYIISMNEKLNTEFALSLNELMAENRSSFHIEIDEEKLCTILFTSGTTG
;
A
#
# COMPACT_ATOMS: atom_id res chain seq x y z
N MET A 1 -8.38 -23.05 -17.58
CA MET A 1 -8.63 -22.03 -16.55
C MET A 1 -7.28 -21.68 -15.94
N ASN A 2 -6.87 -20.41 -15.94
CA ASN A 2 -5.66 -20.01 -15.24
C ASN A 2 -5.89 -20.25 -13.75
N ASN A 3 -5.00 -21.00 -13.13
CA ASN A 3 -5.11 -21.33 -11.71
C ASN A 3 -4.65 -20.10 -10.88
N ILE A 4 -5.58 -19.19 -10.58
CA ILE A 4 -5.32 -18.04 -9.68
C ILE A 4 -5.30 -18.61 -8.26
N LYS A 5 -4.15 -18.51 -7.60
CA LYS A 5 -3.91 -19.06 -6.27
C LYS A 5 -3.74 -17.96 -5.21
N ASN A 6 -3.24 -16.81 -5.61
CA ASN A 6 -2.97 -15.69 -4.73
C ASN A 6 -3.27 -14.35 -5.41
N MET A 7 -3.15 -13.25 -4.67
CA MET A 7 -3.48 -11.90 -5.16
C MET A 7 -2.55 -11.43 -6.29
N ARG A 8 -1.29 -11.87 -6.32
CA ARG A 8 -0.37 -11.57 -7.43
C ARG A 8 -0.88 -12.18 -8.73
N ASP A 9 -1.37 -13.41 -8.70
CA ASP A 9 -1.88 -14.07 -9.90
C ASP A 9 -3.02 -13.30 -10.55
N ILE A 10 -3.81 -12.56 -9.75
CA ILE A 10 -4.88 -11.69 -10.26
C ILE A 10 -4.29 -10.56 -11.10
N ILE A 11 -3.25 -9.88 -10.60
CA ILE A 11 -2.60 -8.79 -11.32
C ILE A 11 -1.88 -9.30 -12.56
N ASP A 12 -1.13 -10.40 -12.44
CA ASP A 12 -0.43 -11.01 -13.57
C ASP A 12 -1.40 -11.46 -14.65
N PHE A 13 -2.52 -12.07 -14.26
CA PHE A 13 -3.60 -12.44 -15.17
C PHE A 13 -4.19 -11.20 -15.85
N ALA A 14 -4.48 -10.14 -15.10
CA ALA A 14 -5.08 -8.93 -15.64
C ALA A 14 -4.14 -8.21 -16.61
N ALA A 15 -2.86 -8.04 -16.27
CA ALA A 15 -1.86 -7.46 -17.14
C ALA A 15 -1.66 -8.30 -18.41
N LYS A 16 -1.59 -9.63 -18.30
CA LYS A 16 -1.43 -10.52 -19.43
C LYS A 16 -2.60 -10.47 -20.42
N ASN A 17 -3.84 -10.35 -19.93
CA ASN A 17 -5.03 -10.46 -20.78
C ASN A 17 -5.54 -9.10 -21.25
N TYR A 18 -5.31 -8.03 -20.49
CA TYR A 18 -5.85 -6.69 -20.77
C TYR A 18 -4.75 -5.66 -21.07
N GLY A 19 -3.51 -5.89 -20.66
CA GLY A 19 -2.32 -5.14 -21.04
C GLY A 19 -2.49 -3.62 -20.91
N ASP A 20 -2.45 -2.95 -22.07
CA ASP A 20 -2.56 -1.50 -22.17
C ASP A 20 -3.99 -0.97 -22.11
N ASN A 21 -5.00 -1.83 -21.92
CA ASN A 21 -6.35 -1.35 -21.66
C ASN A 21 -6.39 -0.58 -20.34
N ILE A 22 -7.24 0.44 -20.29
CA ILE A 22 -7.38 1.29 -19.11
C ILE A 22 -8.04 0.50 -17.97
N ALA A 23 -7.33 0.41 -16.85
CA ALA A 23 -7.82 -0.19 -15.61
C ALA A 23 -8.44 0.87 -14.68
N PHE A 24 -7.85 2.06 -14.64
CA PHE A 24 -8.29 3.17 -13.76
C PHE A 24 -8.37 4.47 -14.52
N LYS A 25 -9.41 5.26 -14.17
CA LYS A 25 -9.54 6.67 -14.53
C LYS A 25 -9.84 7.46 -13.27
N TYR A 26 -9.05 8.47 -13.00
CA TYR A 26 -9.27 9.33 -11.84
C TYR A 26 -8.94 10.79 -12.17
N LYS A 27 -9.59 11.71 -11.45
CA LYS A 27 -9.35 13.14 -11.64
C LYS A 27 -8.15 13.56 -10.82
N ILE A 28 -7.16 14.19 -11.48
CA ILE A 28 -6.08 14.90 -10.80
C ILE A 28 -6.59 16.25 -10.30
N ASN A 29 -7.40 16.92 -11.12
CA ASN A 29 -8.05 18.18 -10.79
C ASN A 29 -9.37 18.34 -11.57
N LYS A 30 -9.99 19.52 -11.51
CA LYS A 30 -11.30 19.76 -12.18
C LYS A 30 -11.28 19.52 -13.69
N ASN A 31 -10.13 19.70 -14.34
CA ASN A 31 -10.01 19.69 -15.81
C ASN A 31 -9.12 18.57 -16.34
N GLU A 32 -8.52 17.77 -15.47
CA GLU A 32 -7.52 16.77 -15.84
C GLU A 32 -7.86 15.40 -15.26
N VAL A 33 -7.82 14.42 -16.15
CA VAL A 33 -8.04 13.01 -15.81
C VAL A 33 -6.76 12.26 -16.13
N ASP A 34 -6.28 11.46 -15.21
CA ASP A 34 -5.22 10.49 -15.44
C ASP A 34 -5.81 9.10 -15.67
N GLU A 35 -5.10 8.31 -16.47
CA GLU A 35 -5.49 6.95 -16.84
C GLU A 35 -4.32 6.02 -16.56
N LYS A 36 -4.62 4.87 -15.99
CA LYS A 36 -3.65 3.80 -15.75
C LYS A 36 -4.14 2.51 -16.36
N SER A 37 -3.26 1.85 -17.09
CA SER A 37 -3.52 0.53 -17.67
C SER A 37 -3.34 -0.60 -16.65
N TYR A 38 -3.69 -1.82 -17.04
CA TYR A 38 -3.37 -3.01 -16.24
C TYR A 38 -1.86 -3.27 -16.18
N ASN A 39 -1.11 -2.92 -17.23
CA ASN A 39 0.35 -2.96 -17.22
C ASN A 39 0.94 -1.95 -16.23
N ASP A 40 0.39 -0.72 -16.16
CA ASP A 40 0.80 0.26 -15.18
C ASP A 40 0.55 -0.23 -13.75
N LEU A 41 -0.63 -0.80 -13.47
CA LEU A 41 -0.95 -1.37 -12.17
C LEU A 41 0.07 -2.43 -11.75
N LYS A 42 0.40 -3.34 -12.66
CA LYS A 42 1.41 -4.38 -12.39
C LYS A 42 2.78 -3.76 -12.12
N ASN A 43 3.27 -2.90 -13.01
CA ASN A 43 4.59 -2.30 -12.91
C ASN A 43 4.74 -1.43 -11.66
N ASP A 44 3.72 -0.64 -11.32
CA ASP A 44 3.71 0.22 -10.14
C ASP A 44 3.65 -0.61 -8.84
N SER A 45 2.86 -1.69 -8.82
CA SER A 45 2.83 -2.61 -7.68
C SER A 45 4.16 -3.33 -7.48
N GLU A 46 4.83 -3.75 -8.56
CA GLU A 46 6.17 -4.34 -8.50
C GLU A 46 7.22 -3.31 -7.99
N ALA A 47 7.09 -2.04 -8.39
CA ALA A 47 7.96 -0.98 -7.90
C ALA A 47 7.81 -0.77 -6.38
N VAL A 48 6.59 -0.81 -5.84
CA VAL A 48 6.37 -0.80 -4.38
C VAL A 48 7.00 -2.01 -3.71
N SER A 49 6.85 -3.21 -4.28
CA SER A 49 7.47 -4.42 -3.74
C SER A 49 9.00 -4.32 -3.70
N ASN A 50 9.61 -3.77 -4.75
CA ASN A 50 11.05 -3.52 -4.81
C ASN A 50 11.49 -2.43 -3.80
N ALA A 51 10.68 -1.39 -3.60
CA ALA A 51 10.93 -0.38 -2.58
C ALA A 51 10.93 -1.00 -1.18
N LEU A 52 9.96 -1.87 -0.87
CA LEU A 52 9.96 -2.61 0.40
C LEU A 52 11.19 -3.51 0.54
N LYS A 53 11.65 -4.12 -0.56
CA LYS A 53 12.88 -4.89 -0.57
C LYS A 53 14.11 -4.03 -0.28
N SER A 54 14.23 -2.85 -0.88
CA SER A 54 15.36 -1.93 -0.64
C SER A 54 15.42 -1.44 0.80
N LEU A 55 14.26 -1.32 1.46
CA LEU A 55 14.14 -0.98 2.88
C LEU A 55 14.33 -2.17 3.83
N ASN A 56 14.58 -3.39 3.34
CA ASN A 56 14.60 -4.64 4.11
C ASN A 56 13.26 -4.95 4.82
N MET A 57 12.14 -4.65 4.17
CA MET A 57 10.79 -4.78 4.71
C MET A 57 9.93 -5.83 4.00
N ILE A 58 10.54 -6.78 3.28
CA ILE A 58 9.84 -7.91 2.67
C ILE A 58 9.14 -8.75 3.75
N GLY A 59 7.89 -9.12 3.49
CA GLY A 59 7.12 -9.98 4.39
C GLY A 59 6.63 -9.32 5.68
N LYS A 60 6.78 -7.99 5.79
CA LYS A 60 6.39 -7.23 6.99
C LYS A 60 4.93 -6.79 6.96
N HIS A 61 4.40 -6.45 8.15
CA HIS A 61 3.10 -5.83 8.26
C HIS A 61 3.17 -4.34 7.91
N VAL A 62 2.26 -3.91 7.07
CA VAL A 62 2.18 -2.53 6.56
C VAL A 62 0.78 -1.98 6.77
N ALA A 63 0.64 -1.00 7.65
CA ALA A 63 -0.60 -0.26 7.80
C ALA A 63 -0.78 0.72 6.64
N ILE A 64 -2.01 0.81 6.13
CA ILE A 64 -2.37 1.78 5.10
C ILE A 64 -3.60 2.58 5.54
N VAL A 65 -3.45 3.91 5.58
CA VAL A 65 -4.48 4.85 6.05
C VAL A 65 -4.67 5.96 5.03
N GLY A 66 -5.81 5.99 4.37
CA GLY A 66 -6.10 7.01 3.37
C GLY A 66 -7.36 6.73 2.59
N GLN A 67 -7.75 7.69 1.74
CA GLN A 67 -8.83 7.47 0.79
C GLN A 67 -8.42 6.48 -0.29
N THR A 68 -9.39 5.69 -0.76
CA THR A 68 -9.16 4.78 -1.89
C THR A 68 -8.78 5.59 -3.13
N SER A 69 -7.54 5.44 -3.56
CA SER A 69 -6.92 6.13 -4.67
C SER A 69 -6.01 5.18 -5.44
N TYR A 70 -5.48 5.62 -6.58
CA TYR A 70 -4.53 4.78 -7.33
C TYR A 70 -3.27 4.46 -6.50
N PRO A 71 -2.59 5.40 -5.82
CA PRO A 71 -1.48 5.10 -4.91
C PRO A 71 -1.85 4.13 -3.79
N TRP A 72 -3.08 4.23 -3.26
CA TRP A 72 -3.57 3.29 -2.24
C TRP A 72 -3.65 1.87 -2.78
N ILE A 73 -4.23 1.70 -3.98
CA ILE A 73 -4.38 0.39 -4.64
C ILE A 73 -3.03 -0.22 -4.99
N VAL A 74 -2.12 0.58 -5.54
CA VAL A 74 -0.76 0.16 -5.88
C VAL A 74 0.01 -0.28 -4.63
N SER A 75 -0.13 0.47 -3.53
CA SER A 75 0.47 0.12 -2.24
C SER A 75 -0.08 -1.20 -1.70
N TYR A 76 -1.40 -1.37 -1.73
CA TYR A 76 -2.04 -2.62 -1.31
C TYR A 76 -1.45 -3.83 -2.02
N PHE A 77 -1.44 -3.79 -3.34
CA PHE A 77 -0.92 -4.90 -4.14
C PHE A 77 0.60 -5.06 -4.02
N GLY A 78 1.34 -3.96 -3.92
CA GLY A 78 2.78 -4.01 -3.73
C GLY A 78 3.20 -4.69 -2.43
N VAL A 79 2.48 -4.43 -1.34
CA VAL A 79 2.70 -5.11 -0.06
C VAL A 79 2.39 -6.61 -0.17
N VAL A 80 1.24 -6.98 -0.70
CA VAL A 80 0.84 -8.39 -0.84
C VAL A 80 1.78 -9.13 -1.79
N ASN A 81 2.19 -8.51 -2.90
CA ASN A 81 3.15 -9.09 -3.85
C ASN A 81 4.54 -9.30 -3.22
N SER A 82 4.90 -8.51 -2.21
CA SER A 82 6.14 -8.69 -1.44
C SER A 82 6.05 -9.79 -0.38
N GLY A 83 4.93 -10.53 -0.30
CA GLY A 83 4.67 -11.50 0.76
C GLY A 83 4.41 -10.86 2.12
N GLY A 84 4.15 -9.55 2.15
CA GLY A 84 3.80 -8.79 3.35
C GLY A 84 2.32 -8.92 3.70
N VAL A 85 1.97 -8.42 4.87
CA VAL A 85 0.61 -8.34 5.39
C VAL A 85 0.14 -6.90 5.33
N ILE A 86 -0.85 -6.62 4.48
CA ILE A 86 -1.45 -5.30 4.41
C ILE A 86 -2.53 -5.13 5.48
N VAL A 87 -2.54 -3.99 6.15
CA VAL A 87 -3.49 -3.65 7.21
C VAL A 87 -4.23 -2.36 6.83
N PRO A 88 -5.31 -2.46 6.04
CA PRO A 88 -6.15 -1.32 5.74
C PRO A 88 -6.91 -0.86 6.98
N ILE A 89 -6.80 0.42 7.31
CA ILE A 89 -7.49 1.02 8.46
C ILE A 89 -8.42 2.11 7.95
N ASP A 90 -9.63 2.15 8.50
CA ASP A 90 -10.64 3.14 8.12
C ASP A 90 -10.13 4.55 8.42
N VAL A 91 -10.05 5.35 7.36
CA VAL A 91 -9.59 6.73 7.37
C VAL A 91 -10.47 7.66 8.22
N GLN A 92 -11.70 7.28 8.51
CA GLN A 92 -12.67 8.09 9.26
C GLN A 92 -12.55 7.92 10.79
N LEU A 93 -11.80 6.93 11.25
CA LEU A 93 -11.61 6.73 12.68
C LEU A 93 -10.83 7.89 13.33
N PRO A 94 -11.04 8.16 14.62
CA PRO A 94 -10.19 9.07 15.39
C PRO A 94 -8.70 8.71 15.29
N ALA A 95 -7.82 9.68 15.33
CA ALA A 95 -6.38 9.44 15.17
C ALA A 95 -5.81 8.49 16.24
N ASP A 96 -6.29 8.61 17.48
CA ASP A 96 -5.83 7.73 18.57
C ASP A 96 -6.25 6.27 18.32
N ASP A 97 -7.47 6.04 17.82
CA ASP A 97 -7.95 4.70 17.47
C ASP A 97 -7.13 4.09 16.32
N ILE A 98 -6.84 4.90 15.29
CA ILE A 98 -5.98 4.45 14.19
C ILE A 98 -4.59 4.07 14.71
N CYS A 99 -3.99 4.90 15.55
CA CYS A 99 -2.66 4.60 16.15
C CYS A 99 -2.70 3.30 16.96
N GLU A 100 -3.76 3.06 17.74
CA GLU A 100 -3.93 1.81 18.48
C GLU A 100 -4.02 0.61 17.54
N LEU A 101 -4.78 0.70 16.45
CA LEU A 101 -4.91 -0.38 15.48
C LEU A 101 -3.59 -0.66 14.74
N ILE A 102 -2.80 0.38 14.45
CA ILE A 102 -1.45 0.23 13.88
C ILE A 102 -0.56 -0.59 14.82
N GLU A 103 -0.51 -0.22 16.10
CA GLU A 103 0.28 -0.95 17.10
C GLU A 103 -0.21 -2.40 17.28
N ARG A 104 -1.52 -2.61 17.38
CA ARG A 104 -2.12 -3.95 17.53
C ARG A 104 -1.92 -4.87 16.34
N SER A 105 -1.66 -4.32 15.18
CA SER A 105 -1.39 -5.09 13.95
C SER A 105 0.09 -5.47 13.80
N ASP A 106 0.96 -5.05 14.72
CA ASP A 106 2.42 -5.18 14.62
C ASP A 106 2.99 -4.59 13.32
N ALA A 107 2.36 -3.51 12.80
CA ALA A 107 2.82 -2.86 11.60
C ALA A 107 4.18 -2.20 11.79
N GLU A 108 5.11 -2.50 10.88
CA GLU A 108 6.45 -1.93 10.87
C GLU A 108 6.57 -0.75 9.88
N ILE A 109 5.55 -0.55 9.04
CA ILE A 109 5.45 0.55 8.08
C ILE A 109 4.05 1.15 8.15
N LEU A 110 3.97 2.47 8.07
CA LEU A 110 2.75 3.22 7.82
C LEU A 110 2.82 3.85 6.43
N ILE A 111 1.86 3.53 5.56
CA ILE A 111 1.62 4.25 4.30
C ILE A 111 0.37 5.11 4.51
N TYR A 112 0.46 6.42 4.26
CA TYR A 112 -0.65 7.32 4.57
C TYR A 112 -0.93 8.35 3.47
N ASP A 113 -2.19 8.80 3.42
CA ASP A 113 -2.64 9.95 2.66
C ASP A 113 -2.53 11.22 3.52
N GLU A 114 -2.26 12.37 2.92
CA GLU A 114 -2.05 13.66 3.62
C GLU A 114 -3.23 14.09 4.51
N ILE A 115 -4.45 13.68 4.14
CA ILE A 115 -5.62 13.94 4.99
C ILE A 115 -5.51 13.34 6.39
N ARG A 116 -4.54 12.41 6.59
CA ARG A 116 -4.23 11.78 7.88
C ARG A 116 -2.77 12.03 8.30
N HIS A 117 -2.27 13.21 7.95
CA HIS A 117 -0.97 13.66 8.45
C HIS A 117 -0.89 13.68 9.98
N ASP A 118 -2.02 13.97 10.64
CA ASP A 118 -2.18 13.88 12.09
C ASP A 118 -1.82 12.51 12.69
N VAL A 119 -2.17 11.43 11.98
CA VAL A 119 -1.80 10.06 12.36
C VAL A 119 -0.29 9.84 12.17
N ALA A 120 0.27 10.28 11.04
CA ALA A 120 1.69 10.11 10.75
C ALA A 120 2.57 10.82 11.78
N GLU A 121 2.22 12.04 12.22
CA GLU A 121 2.90 12.76 13.29
C GLU A 121 2.86 11.99 14.61
N ARG A 122 1.67 11.51 15.02
CA ARG A 122 1.53 10.73 16.26
C ARG A 122 2.32 9.43 16.26
N ILE A 123 2.32 8.71 15.12
CA ILE A 123 3.10 7.49 14.95
C ILE A 123 4.59 7.80 15.05
N LYS A 124 5.06 8.89 14.41
CA LYS A 124 6.45 9.34 14.51
C LYS A 124 6.89 9.60 15.95
N GLU A 125 6.00 10.17 16.75
CA GLU A 125 6.31 10.54 18.13
C GLU A 125 6.23 9.36 19.12
N LYS A 126 5.29 8.43 18.90
CA LYS A 126 4.88 7.47 19.94
C LYS A 126 5.11 6.01 19.57
N SER A 127 5.15 5.66 18.28
CA SER A 127 5.30 4.27 17.89
C SER A 127 6.73 3.78 18.08
N HIS A 128 6.85 2.58 18.61
CA HIS A 128 8.14 1.86 18.73
C HIS A 128 8.28 0.77 17.66
N ASN A 129 7.18 0.40 16.98
CA ASN A 129 7.14 -0.66 15.99
C ASN A 129 7.37 -0.13 14.59
N VAL A 130 6.79 1.04 14.26
CA VAL A 130 6.85 1.62 12.92
C VAL A 130 8.24 2.19 12.65
N LYS A 131 8.92 1.62 11.66
CA LYS A 131 10.28 1.99 11.22
C LYS A 131 10.28 3.01 10.09
N TYR A 132 9.28 2.91 9.21
CA TYR A 132 9.14 3.79 8.05
C TYR A 132 7.74 4.35 7.95
N ILE A 133 7.66 5.63 7.66
CA ILE A 133 6.42 6.34 7.36
C ILE A 133 6.54 6.80 5.91
N ILE A 134 5.56 6.45 5.08
CA ILE A 134 5.56 6.67 3.63
C ILE A 134 4.31 7.46 3.25
N SER A 135 4.49 8.60 2.63
CA SER A 135 3.38 9.42 2.12
C SER A 135 2.99 9.00 0.71
N MET A 136 1.70 8.84 0.46
CA MET A 136 1.12 8.61 -0.88
C MET A 136 1.06 9.88 -1.73
N ASN A 137 1.33 11.04 -1.15
CA ASN A 137 1.18 12.32 -1.83
C ASN A 137 2.37 12.62 -2.74
N GLU A 138 2.10 13.36 -3.82
CA GLU A 138 3.13 13.79 -4.76
C GLU A 138 4.17 14.74 -4.14
N LYS A 139 3.74 15.55 -3.17
CA LYS A 139 4.61 16.51 -2.46
C LYS A 139 4.65 16.15 -0.99
N LEU A 140 5.85 15.88 -0.51
CA LEU A 140 6.10 15.73 0.92
C LEU A 140 6.08 17.11 1.58
N ASN A 141 5.29 17.23 2.66
CA ASN A 141 5.25 18.41 3.51
C ASN A 141 6.02 18.20 4.82
N THR A 142 6.84 17.16 4.89
CA THR A 142 7.54 16.76 6.11
C THR A 142 8.84 16.02 5.80
N GLU A 143 9.83 16.18 6.68
CA GLU A 143 11.14 15.53 6.57
C GLU A 143 11.17 14.11 7.17
N PHE A 144 10.15 13.71 7.92
CA PHE A 144 10.14 12.41 8.60
C PHE A 144 9.51 11.28 7.78
N ALA A 145 8.85 11.59 6.66
CA ALA A 145 8.25 10.59 5.80
C ALA A 145 8.99 10.45 4.49
N LEU A 146 8.99 9.24 3.93
CA LEU A 146 9.47 8.96 2.58
C LEU A 146 8.35 9.21 1.56
N SER A 147 8.71 9.56 0.34
CA SER A 147 7.76 9.69 -0.77
C SER A 147 7.54 8.34 -1.45
N LEU A 148 6.28 7.90 -1.55
CA LEU A 148 5.92 6.70 -2.29
C LEU A 148 6.34 6.83 -3.77
N ASN A 149 6.14 8.01 -4.37
CA ASN A 149 6.47 8.26 -5.77
C ASN A 149 7.98 8.18 -6.04
N GLU A 150 8.81 8.75 -5.15
CA GLU A 150 10.26 8.65 -5.25
C GLU A 150 10.73 7.21 -5.07
N LEU A 151 10.23 6.51 -4.05
CA LEU A 151 10.52 5.10 -3.82
C LEU A 151 10.17 4.25 -5.05
N MET A 152 9.01 4.45 -5.66
CA MET A 152 8.63 3.72 -6.88
C MET A 152 9.54 4.09 -8.06
N ALA A 153 9.88 5.38 -8.23
CA ALA A 153 10.73 5.83 -9.33
C ALA A 153 12.13 5.20 -9.29
N GLU A 154 12.70 5.07 -8.10
CA GLU A 154 14.02 4.48 -7.88
C GLU A 154 14.04 2.95 -7.98
N ASN A 155 12.89 2.30 -7.90
CA ASN A 155 12.78 0.85 -7.80
C ASN A 155 12.01 0.19 -8.97
N ARG A 156 12.11 0.75 -10.17
CA ARG A 156 11.47 0.29 -11.40
C ARG A 156 12.15 -0.94 -12.00
N SER A 157 11.86 -2.12 -11.47
CA SER A 157 12.29 -3.40 -12.04
C SER A 157 11.22 -4.46 -11.84
N SER A 158 11.29 -5.56 -12.59
CA SER A 158 10.43 -6.70 -12.34
C SER A 158 10.70 -7.26 -10.94
N PHE A 159 9.63 -7.66 -10.27
CA PHE A 159 9.70 -8.23 -8.91
C PHE A 159 9.12 -9.63 -8.90
N HIS A 160 9.89 -10.55 -8.35
CA HIS A 160 9.43 -11.91 -8.15
C HIS A 160 10.01 -12.50 -6.87
N ILE A 161 9.13 -13.05 -6.05
CA ILE A 161 9.45 -13.93 -4.91
C ILE A 161 8.47 -15.09 -4.91
N GLU A 162 8.80 -16.17 -4.28
CA GLU A 162 7.86 -17.25 -3.99
C GLU A 162 6.89 -16.79 -2.90
N ILE A 163 5.58 -16.90 -3.16
CA ILE A 163 4.53 -16.57 -2.20
C ILE A 163 3.99 -17.87 -1.62
N ASP A 164 4.03 -17.97 -0.30
CA ASP A 164 3.36 -19.01 0.44
C ASP A 164 1.86 -18.72 0.51
N GLU A 165 1.05 -19.55 -0.16
CA GLU A 165 -0.40 -19.36 -0.29
C GLU A 165 -1.16 -19.50 1.04
N GLU A 166 -0.55 -20.18 2.03
CA GLU A 166 -1.15 -20.39 3.35
C GLU A 166 -0.86 -19.26 4.34
N LYS A 167 0.01 -18.31 3.97
CA LYS A 167 0.33 -17.17 4.84
C LYS A 167 -0.75 -16.10 4.82
N LEU A 168 -0.90 -15.46 5.98
CA LEU A 168 -1.71 -14.27 6.13
C LEU A 168 -1.22 -13.17 5.16
N CYS A 169 -2.14 -12.55 4.42
CA CYS A 169 -1.82 -11.44 3.53
C CYS A 169 -2.56 -10.13 3.88
N THR A 170 -3.62 -10.21 4.71
CA THR A 170 -4.41 -9.04 5.08
C THR A 170 -4.97 -9.17 6.50
N ILE A 171 -4.90 -8.10 7.29
CA ILE A 171 -5.61 -7.94 8.56
C ILE A 171 -6.66 -6.85 8.37
N LEU A 172 -7.92 -7.17 8.64
CA LEU A 172 -9.03 -6.22 8.60
C LEU A 172 -9.63 -6.06 9.99
N PHE A 173 -9.71 -4.83 10.46
CA PHE A 173 -10.44 -4.50 11.67
C PHE A 173 -11.89 -4.18 11.32
N THR A 174 -12.81 -4.83 11.99
CA THR A 174 -14.23 -4.58 11.84
C THR A 174 -14.77 -3.99 13.14
N SER A 175 -15.79 -3.14 13.06
CA SER A 175 -16.57 -2.74 14.24
C SER A 175 -17.31 -4.00 14.73
N GLY A 176 -16.61 -4.86 15.46
CA GLY A 176 -17.17 -6.09 15.99
C GLY A 176 -18.33 -5.78 16.90
N THR A 177 -19.44 -6.45 16.69
CA THR A 177 -20.42 -6.65 17.74
C THR A 177 -19.72 -7.42 18.86
N THR A 178 -19.26 -6.69 19.86
CA THR A 178 -18.98 -7.31 21.16
C THR A 178 -20.29 -7.81 21.68
N GLY A 179 -20.55 -9.10 21.45
CA GLY A 179 -21.60 -9.81 22.15
C GLY A 179 -21.25 -9.95 23.62
#